data_fc498a523b4f86563df9f8c729f25208
#
_entry.id   fc498a523b4f86563df9f8c729f25208
#
_cell.length_a   1.000
_cell.length_b   1.000
_cell.length_c   1.000
_cell.angle_alpha   90.00
_cell.angle_beta   90.00
_cell.angle_gamma   90.00
#
_symmetry.space_group_name_H-M   'P 1'
#
loop_
_entity.id
_entity.type
_entity.pdbx_description
1 polymer ?
#
loop_
_entity_poly.entity_id
_entity_poly.type
_entity_poly.pdbx_seq_one_letter_code
_entity_poly.pdbx_strand_id
1 'polypeptide(L)'
;ILSKNLINRKLEPFDIVIEISGGSPTQSTGRSVLLTLEYIDYLGKDIICSNFCRVIKAKENYSVYLFTTIGYLYNSKILFTYENSSNGVKNLAIEDLFKEQIIPIPDTEILSRFNASFLKVYRHIINLGKENEKLLELKDLFLSKLATVE
;
A
#
# COMPACT_ATOMS: atom_id res chain seq x y z
N ILE A 1 -21.40 -18.86 2.44
CA ILE A 1 -21.28 -17.84 1.37
C ILE A 1 -20.08 -16.91 1.63
N LEU A 2 -19.82 -16.53 2.88
CA LEU A 2 -18.66 -15.70 3.27
C LEU A 2 -17.30 -16.39 3.01
N SER A 3 -17.20 -17.69 3.22
CA SER A 3 -15.92 -18.42 3.08
C SER A 3 -15.41 -18.50 1.63
N LYS A 4 -16.28 -18.68 0.65
CA LYS A 4 -15.91 -18.75 -0.79
C LYS A 4 -15.39 -17.39 -1.31
N ASN A 5 -15.98 -16.28 -0.86
CA ASN A 5 -15.52 -14.94 -1.22
C ASN A 5 -14.20 -14.56 -0.55
N LEU A 6 -13.92 -15.07 0.64
CA LEU A 6 -12.65 -14.89 1.33
C LEU A 6 -11.50 -15.58 0.58
N ILE A 7 -11.69 -16.82 0.15
CA ILE A 7 -10.65 -17.60 -0.55
C ILE A 7 -10.22 -16.90 -1.85
N ASN A 8 -11.18 -16.32 -2.60
CA ASN A 8 -10.89 -15.66 -3.89
C ASN A 8 -10.41 -14.21 -3.77
N ARG A 9 -10.44 -13.61 -2.58
CA ARG A 9 -10.05 -12.21 -2.32
C ARG A 9 -8.92 -12.07 -1.32
N LYS A 10 -8.37 -13.18 -0.85
CA LYS A 10 -7.22 -13.18 0.06
C LYS A 10 -6.02 -12.57 -0.64
N LEU A 11 -5.40 -11.62 0.05
CA LEU A 11 -4.18 -10.98 -0.42
C LEU A 11 -2.97 -11.86 -0.10
N GLU A 12 -2.00 -11.84 -1.00
CA GLU A 12 -0.80 -12.64 -0.95
C GLU A 12 0.45 -11.76 -0.79
N PRO A 13 1.57 -12.32 -0.35
CA PRO A 13 2.84 -11.59 -0.34
C PRO A 13 3.17 -11.03 -1.72
N PHE A 14 3.69 -9.81 -1.74
CA PHE A 14 4.01 -9.03 -2.93
C PHE A 14 2.82 -8.55 -3.76
N ASP A 15 1.58 -8.75 -3.31
CA ASP A 15 0.45 -8.00 -3.84
C ASP A 15 0.60 -6.51 -3.52
N ILE A 16 0.23 -5.67 -4.48
CA ILE A 16 0.15 -4.22 -4.30
C ILE A 16 -1.32 -3.86 -4.17
N VAL A 17 -1.71 -3.26 -3.06
CA VAL A 17 -3.05 -2.70 -2.88
C VAL A 17 -2.99 -1.22 -3.19
N ILE A 18 -3.81 -0.75 -4.12
CA ILE A 18 -3.90 0.65 -4.54
C ILE A 18 -5.31 1.19 -4.33
N GLU A 19 -5.41 2.38 -3.78
CA GLU A 19 -6.65 3.12 -3.65
C GLU A 19 -7.14 3.56 -5.04
N ILE A 20 -8.37 3.19 -5.38
CA ILE A 20 -9.00 3.58 -6.64
C ILE A 20 -10.17 4.55 -6.46
N SER A 21 -10.62 4.78 -5.22
CA SER A 21 -11.71 5.70 -4.92
C SER A 21 -11.48 6.38 -3.59
N GLY A 22 -11.53 7.70 -3.57
CA GLY A 22 -11.25 8.52 -2.39
C GLY A 22 -10.66 9.87 -2.78
N GLY A 23 -9.50 10.18 -2.20
CA GLY A 23 -8.81 11.43 -2.48
C GLY A 23 -9.45 12.69 -1.86
N SER A 24 -8.81 13.82 -2.08
CA SER A 24 -9.26 15.13 -1.64
C SER A 24 -8.81 16.19 -2.67
N PRO A 25 -9.18 17.47 -2.53
CA PRO A 25 -8.66 18.52 -3.41
C PRO A 25 -7.12 18.62 -3.43
N THR A 26 -6.45 18.25 -2.34
CA THR A 26 -5.00 18.36 -2.19
C THR A 26 -4.26 17.02 -2.24
N GLN A 27 -4.99 15.91 -2.19
CA GLN A 27 -4.44 14.56 -2.16
C GLN A 27 -5.13 13.69 -3.21
N SER A 28 -4.35 13.18 -4.18
CA SER A 28 -4.90 12.29 -5.20
C SER A 28 -5.29 10.93 -4.63
N THR A 29 -6.16 10.24 -5.34
CA THR A 29 -6.29 8.78 -5.25
C THR A 29 -4.99 8.10 -5.70
N GLY A 30 -4.83 6.81 -5.39
CA GLY A 30 -3.65 6.05 -5.82
C GLY A 30 -2.61 5.85 -4.72
N ARG A 31 -2.95 6.13 -3.45
CA ARG A 31 -2.13 5.65 -2.33
C ARG A 31 -2.02 4.14 -2.40
N SER A 32 -0.83 3.62 -2.20
CA SER A 32 -0.60 2.19 -2.36
C SER A 32 0.22 1.62 -1.20
N VAL A 33 0.10 0.32 -1.00
CA VAL A 33 0.90 -0.45 -0.06
C VAL A 33 1.36 -1.74 -0.72
N LEU A 34 2.61 -2.11 -0.48
CA LEU A 34 3.17 -3.40 -0.85
C LEU A 34 3.03 -4.36 0.33
N LEU A 35 2.39 -5.48 0.11
CA LEU A 35 2.24 -6.52 1.14
C LEU A 35 3.49 -7.41 1.15
N THR A 36 4.31 -7.27 2.20
CA THR A 36 5.41 -8.22 2.45
C THR A 36 4.95 -9.31 3.42
N LEU A 37 5.68 -10.42 3.51
CA LEU A 37 5.41 -11.47 4.49
C LEU A 37 5.37 -10.89 5.91
N GLU A 38 6.36 -10.07 6.25
CA GLU A 38 6.46 -9.47 7.58
C GLU A 38 5.29 -8.54 7.91
N TYR A 39 4.73 -7.88 6.88
CA TYR A 39 3.57 -7.00 7.06
C TYR A 39 2.28 -7.81 7.22
N ILE A 40 2.11 -8.87 6.45
CA ILE A 40 0.98 -9.81 6.59
C ILE A 40 1.00 -10.47 7.97
N ASP A 41 2.16 -10.97 8.41
CA ASP A 41 2.34 -11.57 9.73
C ASP A 41 2.05 -10.59 10.88
N TYR A 42 2.43 -9.33 10.67
CA TYR A 42 2.11 -8.26 11.63
C TYR A 42 0.61 -8.00 11.75
N LEU A 43 -0.12 -7.98 10.66
CA LEU A 43 -1.57 -7.80 10.68
C LEU A 43 -2.30 -9.02 11.27
N GLY A 44 -1.67 -10.18 11.30
CA GLY A 44 -2.06 -11.36 12.06
C GLY A 44 -3.38 -12.01 11.63
N LYS A 45 -3.94 -11.64 10.46
CA LYS A 45 -5.24 -12.10 9.96
C LYS A 45 -5.24 -12.20 8.43
N ASP A 46 -6.22 -12.91 7.90
CA ASP A 46 -6.50 -12.89 6.47
C ASP A 46 -6.92 -11.48 6.05
N ILE A 47 -6.17 -10.90 5.12
CA ILE A 47 -6.39 -9.55 4.62
C ILE A 47 -7.17 -9.65 3.32
N ILE A 48 -8.19 -8.82 3.19
CA ILE A 48 -9.00 -8.69 1.98
C ILE A 48 -9.02 -7.24 1.51
N CYS A 49 -9.11 -7.05 0.20
CA CYS A 49 -9.22 -5.74 -0.40
C CYS A 49 -10.67 -5.21 -0.34
N SER A 50 -10.84 -3.93 0.03
CA SER A 50 -12.13 -3.25 -0.02
C SER A 50 -12.49 -2.85 -1.47
N ASN A 51 -13.74 -2.44 -1.69
CA ASN A 51 -14.20 -1.96 -2.99
C ASN A 51 -13.60 -0.58 -3.37
N PHE A 52 -13.00 0.14 -2.42
CA PHE A 52 -12.29 1.41 -2.65
C PHE A 52 -10.84 1.20 -3.08
N CYS A 53 -10.39 -0.04 -3.09
CA CYS A 53 -9.04 -0.41 -3.47
C CYS A 53 -9.06 -1.50 -4.54
N ARG A 54 -7.96 -1.63 -5.26
CA ARG A 54 -7.70 -2.71 -6.20
C ARG A 54 -6.39 -3.41 -5.88
N VAL A 55 -6.33 -4.69 -6.15
CA VAL A 55 -5.11 -5.49 -6.03
C VAL A 55 -4.42 -5.55 -7.39
N ILE A 56 -3.14 -5.26 -7.39
CA ILE A 56 -2.26 -5.43 -8.55
C ILE A 56 -1.32 -6.58 -8.25
N LYS A 57 -1.35 -7.58 -9.10
CA LYS A 57 -0.42 -8.72 -9.07
C LYS A 57 0.59 -8.51 -10.21
N ALA A 58 1.80 -8.12 -9.85
CA ALA A 58 2.87 -7.99 -10.83
C ALA A 58 3.45 -9.37 -11.17
N LYS A 59 4.04 -9.50 -12.36
CA LYS A 59 4.75 -10.72 -12.75
C LYS A 59 6.08 -10.81 -12.01
N GLU A 60 6.42 -12.00 -11.53
CA GLU A 60 7.72 -12.32 -10.95
C GLU A 60 8.20 -11.29 -9.92
N ASN A 61 9.43 -10.79 -10.09
CA ASN A 61 10.09 -9.88 -9.16
C ASN A 61 9.76 -8.39 -9.39
N TYR A 62 8.77 -8.07 -10.20
CA TYR A 62 8.44 -6.68 -10.54
C TYR A 62 7.56 -5.94 -9.52
N SER A 63 7.03 -6.62 -8.51
CA SER A 63 6.12 -6.00 -7.53
C SER A 63 6.76 -4.81 -6.81
N VAL A 64 7.99 -4.94 -6.34
CA VAL A 64 8.71 -3.86 -5.65
C VAL A 64 8.94 -2.67 -6.60
N TYR A 65 9.39 -2.94 -7.81
CA TYR A 65 9.64 -1.92 -8.81
C TYR A 65 8.35 -1.18 -9.21
N LEU A 66 7.28 -1.93 -9.46
CA LEU A 66 5.98 -1.35 -9.79
C LEU A 66 5.41 -0.53 -8.62
N PHE A 67 5.51 -1.04 -7.39
CA PHE A 67 5.10 -0.30 -6.20
C PHE A 67 5.84 1.03 -6.06
N THR A 68 7.16 1.03 -6.22
CA THR A 68 7.95 2.26 -6.14
C THR A 68 7.66 3.22 -7.29
N THR A 69 7.38 2.70 -8.49
CA THR A 69 6.94 3.51 -9.64
C THR A 69 5.59 4.17 -9.38
N ILE A 70 4.61 3.44 -8.86
CA ILE A 70 3.32 4.00 -8.45
C ILE A 70 3.51 5.09 -7.39
N GLY A 71 4.37 4.86 -6.39
CA GLY A 71 4.72 5.84 -5.37
C GLY A 71 5.37 7.10 -5.95
N TYR A 72 6.23 6.95 -6.96
CA TYR A 72 6.80 8.10 -7.69
C TYR A 72 5.72 8.89 -8.42
N LEU A 73 4.82 8.23 -9.17
CA LEU A 73 3.73 8.87 -9.89
C LEU A 73 2.78 9.61 -8.94
N TYR A 74 2.50 9.03 -7.78
CA TYR A 74 1.69 9.64 -6.72
C TYR A 74 2.36 10.90 -6.17
N ASN A 75 3.62 10.82 -5.75
CA ASN A 75 4.36 11.94 -5.18
C ASN A 75 4.62 13.07 -6.19
N SER A 76 4.80 12.73 -7.46
CA SER A 76 4.93 13.68 -8.58
C SER A 76 3.59 14.30 -9.00
N LYS A 77 2.49 13.95 -8.32
CA LYS A 77 1.12 14.43 -8.61
C LYS A 77 0.59 14.03 -9.98
N ILE A 78 1.25 13.10 -10.67
CA ILE A 78 0.82 12.61 -11.99
C ILE A 78 -0.53 11.90 -11.89
N LEU A 79 -0.81 11.22 -10.77
CA LEU A 79 -2.07 10.50 -10.59
C LEU A 79 -3.30 11.40 -10.60
N PHE A 80 -3.17 12.71 -10.32
CA PHE A 80 -4.29 13.66 -10.48
C PHE A 80 -4.82 13.73 -11.91
N THR A 81 -3.97 13.53 -12.93
CA THR A 81 -4.38 13.56 -14.33
C THR A 81 -5.24 12.36 -14.74
N TYR A 82 -5.22 11.31 -13.92
CA TYR A 82 -6.00 10.09 -14.13
C TYR A 82 -7.24 10.01 -13.22
N GLU A 83 -7.59 11.09 -12.52
CA GLU A 83 -8.77 11.13 -11.68
C GLU A 83 -10.02 11.56 -12.46
N ASN A 84 -11.05 10.73 -12.36
CA ASN A 84 -12.41 11.09 -12.77
C ASN A 84 -13.24 11.41 -11.54
N SER A 85 -13.96 12.53 -11.56
CA SER A 85 -14.84 12.93 -10.46
C SER A 85 -16.29 12.65 -10.82
N SER A 86 -16.98 11.88 -9.98
CA SER A 86 -18.42 11.70 -10.06
C SER A 86 -19.04 11.88 -8.67
N ASN A 87 -20.07 12.70 -8.55
CA ASN A 87 -20.79 12.95 -7.29
C ASN A 87 -19.89 13.33 -6.09
N GLY A 88 -18.80 14.08 -6.35
CA GLY A 88 -17.86 14.52 -5.33
C GLY A 88 -16.83 13.45 -4.88
N VAL A 89 -16.93 12.24 -5.39
CA VAL A 89 -15.94 11.17 -5.15
C VAL A 89 -15.00 11.09 -6.34
N LYS A 90 -13.70 11.10 -6.06
CA LYS A 90 -12.66 10.92 -7.07
C LYS A 90 -12.38 9.44 -7.27
N ASN A 91 -12.24 9.05 -8.54
CA ASN A 91 -11.93 7.68 -8.92
C ASN A 91 -10.70 7.66 -9.84
N LEU A 92 -9.75 6.79 -9.57
CA LEU A 92 -8.56 6.60 -10.38
C LEU A 92 -8.90 5.73 -11.61
N ALA A 93 -8.67 6.27 -12.81
CA ALA A 93 -8.74 5.53 -14.06
C ALA A 93 -7.50 4.65 -14.24
N ILE A 94 -7.42 3.58 -13.45
CA ILE A 94 -6.22 2.73 -13.35
C ILE A 94 -5.88 2.03 -14.67
N GLU A 95 -6.89 1.69 -15.48
CA GLU A 95 -6.70 1.10 -16.80
C GLU A 95 -6.02 2.08 -17.77
N ASP A 96 -6.39 3.36 -17.73
CA ASP A 96 -5.79 4.40 -18.57
C ASP A 96 -4.38 4.72 -18.10
N LEU A 97 -4.17 4.80 -16.78
CA LEU A 97 -2.84 4.93 -16.19
C LEU A 97 -1.87 3.85 -16.73
N PHE A 98 -2.26 2.58 -16.71
CA PHE A 98 -1.39 1.50 -17.17
C PHE A 98 -1.24 1.41 -18.69
N LYS A 99 -2.15 1.98 -19.47
CA LYS A 99 -2.02 2.06 -20.93
C LYS A 99 -1.08 3.19 -21.37
N GLU A 100 -1.13 4.32 -20.68
CA GLU A 100 -0.46 5.54 -21.11
C GLU A 100 0.93 5.70 -20.48
N GLN A 101 1.13 5.18 -19.26
CA GLN A 101 2.42 5.28 -18.60
C GLN A 101 3.41 4.26 -19.18
N ILE A 102 4.42 4.77 -19.85
CA ILE A 102 5.55 3.97 -20.33
C ILE A 102 6.57 3.88 -19.20
N ILE A 103 6.80 2.68 -18.70
CA ILE A 103 7.74 2.41 -17.63
C ILE A 103 8.92 1.64 -18.23
N PRO A 104 10.17 2.11 -18.08
CA PRO A 104 11.33 1.37 -18.54
C PRO A 104 11.45 0.06 -17.74
N ILE A 105 11.72 -1.03 -18.43
CA ILE A 105 11.94 -2.34 -17.78
C ILE A 105 13.43 -2.49 -17.50
N PRO A 106 13.86 -2.51 -16.22
CA PRO A 106 15.26 -2.72 -15.88
C PRO A 106 15.69 -4.15 -16.20
N ASP A 107 16.98 -4.35 -16.45
CA ASP A 107 17.50 -5.70 -16.55
C ASP A 107 17.41 -6.46 -15.22
N THR A 108 17.51 -7.78 -15.28
CA THR A 108 17.26 -8.67 -14.15
C THR A 108 18.26 -8.44 -12.99
N GLU A 109 19.51 -8.10 -13.30
CA GLU A 109 20.52 -7.86 -12.25
C GLU A 109 20.24 -6.57 -11.50
N ILE A 110 19.95 -5.48 -12.22
CA ILE A 110 19.58 -4.19 -11.62
C ILE A 110 18.32 -4.34 -10.79
N LEU A 111 17.32 -5.02 -11.32
CA LEU A 111 16.05 -5.27 -10.63
C LEU A 111 16.26 -6.05 -9.32
N SER A 112 17.08 -7.11 -9.35
CA SER A 112 17.38 -7.92 -8.17
C SER A 112 18.08 -7.11 -7.08
N ARG A 113 19.09 -6.31 -7.44
CA ARG A 113 19.83 -5.44 -6.51
C ARG A 113 18.91 -4.36 -5.91
N PHE A 114 18.07 -3.77 -6.74
CA PHE A 114 17.08 -2.78 -6.32
C PHE A 114 16.09 -3.39 -5.32
N ASN A 115 15.50 -4.53 -5.65
CA ASN A 115 14.53 -5.22 -4.78
C ASN A 115 15.16 -5.57 -3.42
N ALA A 116 16.38 -6.11 -3.40
CA ALA A 116 17.07 -6.45 -2.17
C ALA A 116 17.32 -5.22 -1.28
N SER A 117 17.73 -4.12 -1.87
CA SER A 117 17.99 -2.86 -1.16
C SER A 117 16.68 -2.25 -0.63
N PHE A 118 15.66 -2.20 -1.47
CA PHE A 118 14.34 -1.67 -1.09
C PHE A 118 13.72 -2.47 0.05
N LEU A 119 13.71 -3.79 -0.04
CA LEU A 119 13.10 -4.64 0.98
C LEU A 119 13.78 -4.52 2.35
N LYS A 120 15.09 -4.25 2.39
CA LYS A 120 15.77 -3.94 3.66
C LYS A 120 15.21 -2.67 4.31
N VAL A 121 15.11 -1.59 3.54
CA VAL A 121 14.57 -0.31 4.03
C VAL A 121 13.10 -0.46 4.41
N TYR A 122 12.31 -1.11 3.56
CA TYR A 122 10.88 -1.28 3.80
C TYR A 122 10.59 -2.10 5.06
N ARG A 123 11.36 -3.18 5.30
CA ARG A 123 11.29 -3.96 6.55
C ARG A 123 11.61 -3.09 7.77
N HIS A 124 12.60 -2.22 7.66
CA HIS A 124 12.94 -1.31 8.75
C HIS A 124 11.79 -0.33 9.05
N ILE A 125 11.15 0.22 8.02
CA ILE A 125 9.97 1.09 8.16
C ILE A 125 8.83 0.36 8.87
N ILE A 126 8.54 -0.90 8.50
CA ILE A 126 7.52 -1.71 9.17
C ILE A 126 7.86 -1.92 10.66
N ASN A 127 9.11 -2.22 10.98
CA ASN A 127 9.53 -2.41 12.37
C ASN A 127 9.41 -1.13 13.20
N LEU A 128 9.80 0.01 12.65
CA LEU A 128 9.59 1.32 13.30
C LEU A 128 8.11 1.62 13.51
N GLY A 129 7.25 1.24 12.57
CA GLY A 129 5.80 1.33 12.73
C GLY A 129 5.30 0.53 13.94
N LYS A 130 5.75 -0.72 14.09
CA LYS A 130 5.43 -1.58 15.24
C LYS A 130 5.91 -1.00 16.57
N GLU A 131 7.11 -0.43 16.58
CA GLU A 131 7.65 0.22 17.77
C GLU A 131 6.84 1.45 18.15
N ASN A 132 6.47 2.28 17.18
CA ASN A 132 5.63 3.46 17.42
C ASN A 132 4.26 3.08 17.98
N GLU A 133 3.62 2.02 17.52
CA GLU A 133 2.35 1.54 18.10
C GLU A 133 2.51 1.15 19.57
N LYS A 134 3.55 0.38 19.90
CA LYS A 134 3.84 0.01 21.29
C LYS A 134 4.11 1.22 22.19
N LEU A 135 4.81 2.23 21.64
CA LEU A 135 5.05 3.49 22.37
C LEU A 135 3.75 4.26 22.61
N LEU A 136 2.84 4.28 21.66
CA LEU A 136 1.52 4.88 21.81
C LEU A 136 0.68 4.16 22.87
N GLU A 137 0.64 2.83 22.84
CA GLU A 137 -0.03 2.02 23.87
C GLU A 137 0.52 2.28 25.27
N LEU A 138 1.87 2.35 25.38
CA LEU A 138 2.53 2.64 26.63
C LEU A 138 2.21 4.06 27.13
N LYS A 139 2.23 5.05 26.25
CA LYS A 139 1.83 6.42 26.57
C LYS A 139 0.40 6.47 27.12
N ASP A 140 -0.55 5.81 26.46
CA ASP A 140 -1.94 5.81 26.84
C ASP A 140 -2.16 5.09 28.19
N LEU A 141 -1.39 4.02 28.44
CA LEU A 141 -1.37 3.34 29.73
C LEU A 141 -0.87 4.25 30.87
N PHE A 142 0.20 5.01 30.65
CA PHE A 142 0.70 5.96 31.63
C PHE A 142 -0.28 7.10 31.89
N LEU A 143 -0.88 7.67 30.85
CA LEU A 143 -1.86 8.72 30.98
C LEU A 143 -3.10 8.24 31.78
N SER A 144 -3.56 7.01 31.51
CA SER A 144 -4.70 6.45 32.28
C SER A 144 -4.37 6.24 33.74
N LYS A 145 -3.13 5.78 34.06
CA LYS A 145 -2.70 5.63 35.47
C LYS A 145 -2.56 6.97 36.19
N LEU A 146 -2.02 7.99 35.51
CA LEU A 146 -1.90 9.33 36.12
C LEU A 146 -3.26 9.96 36.39
N ALA A 147 -4.27 9.72 35.53
CA ALA A 147 -5.64 10.21 35.73
C ALA A 147 -6.41 9.50 36.86
N THR A 148 -5.91 8.34 37.31
CA THR A 148 -6.55 7.57 38.41
C THR A 148 -5.89 7.77 39.80
N VAL A 149 -4.84 8.61 39.86
CA VAL A 149 -4.14 8.96 41.08
C VAL A 149 -4.70 10.31 41.62
N GLU A 150 -6.00 10.34 41.96
CA GLU A 150 -6.65 11.34 42.83
C GLU A 150 -7.18 10.66 44.08
#